data_09e6f2bdf055e1fed0037fc80663b41c
#
_entry.id   09e6f2bdf055e1fed0037fc80663b41c
#
_cell.length_a   1.000
_cell.length_b   1.000
_cell.length_c   1.000
_cell.angle_alpha   90.00
_cell.angle_beta   90.00
_cell.angle_gamma   90.00
#
_symmetry.space_group_name_H-M   'P 1'
#
loop_
_entity.id
_entity.type
_entity.pdbx_description
1 polymer ?
#
loop_
_entity_poly.entity_id
_entity_poly.type
_entity_poly.pdbx_seq_one_letter_code
_entity_poly.pdbx_strand_id
1 'polypeptide(L)'
;MIDYDLHIHTEYCGHAAGMTVAAICKQADLLGLRAIAITDHIFEPADHAKIETIRAEARACQGRCKVYVGAEVDVDSDHTDGRLVTDALEGLDHVIAGFHYVPTVGNYPRGPQDNVLAAEAFMDLWQSTLLGLVSNPKIHTLAHPGRLLAAAVDLDVHFDDALGVFEKAAALSAKNDIAWELNELTGYRLSGYWQEQWWRIYAVALEAGVKLVYGSDAHVPESMGQHIFVDIIREKLPTHRLARPEEVMRLQE
;
A
#
# COMPACT_ATOMS: atom_id res chain seq x y z
N MET A 1 16.34 -11.03 7.31
CA MET A 1 15.88 -11.38 5.95
C MET A 1 14.38 -11.21 5.94
N ILE A 2 13.81 -10.60 4.90
CA ILE A 2 12.37 -10.52 4.69
C ILE A 2 11.97 -11.85 4.05
N ASP A 3 11.03 -12.56 4.66
CA ASP A 3 10.58 -13.89 4.24
C ASP A 3 9.08 -13.94 3.91
N TYR A 4 8.50 -12.78 3.61
CA TYR A 4 7.11 -12.62 3.22
C TYR A 4 6.95 -11.42 2.27
N ASP A 5 5.82 -11.36 1.56
CA ASP A 5 5.44 -10.25 0.68
C ASP A 5 3.91 -10.04 0.77
N LEU A 6 3.47 -8.88 1.26
CA LEU A 6 2.07 -8.65 1.59
C LEU A 6 1.33 -7.77 0.57
N HIS A 7 1.94 -7.49 -0.59
CA HIS A 7 1.33 -6.67 -1.63
C HIS A 7 1.72 -7.18 -3.00
N ILE A 8 0.86 -8.01 -3.58
CA ILE A 8 1.08 -8.65 -4.89
C ILE A 8 -0.22 -8.61 -5.69
N HIS A 9 -0.12 -8.23 -6.97
CA HIS A 9 -1.25 -8.18 -7.89
C HIS A 9 -1.30 -9.37 -8.83
N THR A 10 -2.51 -9.75 -9.25
CA THR A 10 -2.74 -10.77 -10.27
C THR A 10 -3.12 -10.15 -11.61
N GLU A 11 -3.21 -10.97 -12.64
CA GLU A 11 -3.69 -10.53 -13.96
C GLU A 11 -5.14 -10.00 -13.93
N TYR A 12 -5.92 -10.29 -12.88
CA TYR A 12 -7.27 -9.76 -12.70
C TYR A 12 -7.31 -8.26 -12.42
N CYS A 13 -6.19 -7.63 -12.03
CA CYS A 13 -6.10 -6.17 -11.93
C CYS A 13 -6.05 -5.47 -13.30
N GLY A 14 -5.86 -6.23 -14.40
CA GLY A 14 -5.88 -5.72 -15.76
C GLY A 14 -4.55 -5.14 -16.27
N HIS A 15 -3.53 -5.03 -15.44
CA HIS A 15 -2.22 -4.47 -15.81
C HIS A 15 -1.02 -5.26 -15.26
N ALA A 16 -1.24 -6.48 -14.75
CA ALA A 16 -0.21 -7.41 -14.30
C ALA A 16 -0.22 -8.69 -15.16
N ALA A 17 0.01 -8.55 -16.46
CA ALA A 17 -0.04 -9.67 -17.40
C ALA A 17 0.93 -10.80 -17.01
N GLY A 18 0.42 -12.04 -16.99
CA GLY A 18 1.21 -13.22 -16.60
C GLY A 18 1.31 -13.49 -15.10
N MET A 19 0.78 -12.59 -14.27
CA MET A 19 0.67 -12.78 -12.83
C MET A 19 -0.55 -13.65 -12.48
N THR A 20 -0.61 -14.87 -13.03
CA THR A 20 -1.64 -15.83 -12.59
C THR A 20 -1.38 -16.23 -11.14
N VAL A 21 -2.42 -16.57 -10.39
CA VAL A 21 -2.28 -17.04 -9.00
C VAL A 21 -1.31 -18.22 -8.91
N ALA A 22 -1.37 -19.15 -9.86
CA ALA A 22 -0.44 -20.28 -9.92
C ALA A 22 1.02 -19.84 -10.15
N ALA A 23 1.27 -18.84 -10.98
CA ALA A 23 2.61 -18.30 -11.22
C ALA A 23 3.15 -17.60 -9.96
N ILE A 24 2.30 -16.83 -9.27
CA ILE A 24 2.63 -16.17 -7.99
C ILE A 24 3.00 -17.21 -6.93
N CYS A 25 2.17 -18.24 -6.74
CA CYS A 25 2.45 -19.31 -5.76
C CYS A 25 3.79 -20.03 -6.05
N LYS A 26 4.03 -20.36 -7.33
CA LYS A 26 5.28 -20.97 -7.77
C LYS A 26 6.48 -20.06 -7.51
N GLN A 27 6.37 -18.78 -7.83
CA GLN A 27 7.45 -17.81 -7.61
C GLN A 27 7.74 -17.62 -6.12
N ALA A 28 6.71 -17.53 -5.28
CA ALA A 28 6.87 -17.45 -3.82
C ALA A 28 7.64 -18.66 -3.25
N ASP A 29 7.34 -19.86 -3.72
CA ASP A 29 8.08 -21.07 -3.31
C ASP A 29 9.53 -21.07 -3.80
N LEU A 30 9.79 -20.58 -5.01
CA LEU A 30 11.15 -20.45 -5.56
C LEU A 30 11.99 -19.44 -4.77
N LEU A 31 11.39 -18.35 -4.34
CA LEU A 31 12.02 -17.33 -3.50
C LEU A 31 12.17 -17.78 -2.03
N GLY A 32 11.52 -18.86 -1.64
CA GLY A 32 11.53 -19.36 -0.26
C GLY A 32 10.73 -18.46 0.69
N LEU A 33 9.74 -17.73 0.17
CA LEU A 33 8.86 -16.92 1.00
C LEU A 33 7.99 -17.82 1.89
N ARG A 34 7.87 -17.42 3.16
CA ARG A 34 7.02 -18.13 4.14
C ARG A 34 5.55 -17.78 3.96
N ALA A 35 5.28 -16.55 3.56
CA ALA A 35 3.92 -16.05 3.38
C ALA A 35 3.85 -14.99 2.27
N ILE A 36 2.74 -14.96 1.56
CA ILE A 36 2.38 -13.89 0.63
C ILE A 36 0.94 -13.47 0.86
N ALA A 37 0.61 -12.21 0.50
CA ALA A 37 -0.77 -11.77 0.35
C ALA A 37 -1.00 -11.31 -1.09
N ILE A 38 -2.00 -11.86 -1.74
CA ILE A 38 -2.51 -11.40 -3.02
C ILE A 38 -3.56 -10.34 -2.70
N THR A 39 -3.36 -9.12 -3.20
CA THR A 39 -4.13 -7.94 -2.80
C THR A 39 -4.52 -7.10 -4.01
N ASP A 40 -5.24 -7.71 -4.95
CA ASP A 40 -5.71 -7.00 -6.14
C ASP A 40 -6.56 -5.79 -5.79
N HIS A 41 -6.51 -4.79 -6.67
CA HIS A 41 -7.26 -3.55 -6.50
C HIS A 41 -8.77 -3.76 -6.39
N ILE A 42 -9.40 -3.01 -5.51
CA ILE A 42 -10.83 -2.73 -5.51
C ILE A 42 -10.99 -1.22 -5.75
N PHE A 43 -11.20 -0.81 -7.00
CA PHE A 43 -11.48 0.57 -7.39
C PHE A 43 -12.97 0.91 -7.41
N GLU A 44 -13.82 -0.12 -7.49
CA GLU A 44 -15.26 -0.02 -7.45
C GLU A 44 -15.86 -1.27 -6.78
N PRO A 45 -17.09 -1.21 -6.24
CA PRO A 45 -17.70 -2.34 -5.55
C PRO A 45 -17.80 -3.63 -6.39
N ALA A 46 -17.93 -3.50 -7.72
CA ALA A 46 -17.99 -4.65 -8.64
C ALA A 46 -16.67 -5.47 -8.68
N ASP A 47 -15.55 -4.86 -8.39
CA ASP A 47 -14.24 -5.52 -8.34
C ASP A 47 -14.16 -6.61 -7.28
N HIS A 48 -15.02 -6.58 -6.29
CA HIS A 48 -15.05 -7.59 -5.22
C HIS A 48 -15.28 -9.01 -5.77
N ALA A 49 -15.97 -9.14 -6.92
CA ALA A 49 -16.25 -10.44 -7.51
C ALA A 49 -14.98 -11.23 -7.90
N LYS A 50 -13.89 -10.57 -8.25
CA LYS A 50 -12.62 -11.23 -8.62
C LYS A 50 -11.93 -11.88 -7.41
N ILE A 51 -12.16 -11.37 -6.21
CA ILE A 51 -11.54 -11.89 -4.97
C ILE A 51 -11.91 -13.35 -4.73
N GLU A 52 -13.17 -13.73 -4.98
CA GLU A 52 -13.61 -15.12 -4.82
C GLU A 52 -12.95 -16.06 -5.85
N THR A 53 -12.70 -15.57 -7.07
CA THR A 53 -11.96 -16.32 -8.09
C THR A 53 -10.50 -16.52 -7.64
N ILE A 54 -9.83 -15.45 -7.22
CA ILE A 54 -8.47 -15.49 -6.69
C ILE A 54 -8.38 -16.46 -5.50
N ARG A 55 -9.36 -16.43 -4.60
CA ARG A 55 -9.43 -17.30 -3.43
C ARG A 55 -9.57 -18.78 -3.83
N ALA A 56 -10.39 -19.08 -4.82
CA ALA A 56 -10.57 -20.44 -5.32
C ALA A 56 -9.27 -20.96 -5.95
N GLU A 57 -8.57 -20.14 -6.74
CA GLU A 57 -7.28 -20.49 -7.34
C GLU A 57 -6.17 -20.63 -6.28
N ALA A 58 -6.13 -19.74 -5.29
CA ALA A 58 -5.16 -19.80 -4.19
C ALA A 58 -5.29 -21.10 -3.37
N ARG A 59 -6.52 -21.57 -3.14
CA ARG A 59 -6.78 -22.87 -2.48
C ARG A 59 -6.27 -24.07 -3.29
N ALA A 60 -6.16 -23.94 -4.60
CA ALA A 60 -5.62 -24.98 -5.46
C ALA A 60 -4.08 -24.99 -5.51
N CYS A 61 -3.42 -23.95 -5.02
CA CYS A 61 -1.97 -23.90 -4.95
C CYS A 61 -1.44 -24.94 -3.95
N GLN A 62 -0.47 -25.73 -4.42
CA GLN A 62 0.22 -26.73 -3.59
C GLN A 62 1.67 -26.27 -3.41
N GLY A 63 1.94 -25.62 -2.31
CA GLY A 63 3.26 -25.09 -2.00
C GLY A 63 3.52 -25.03 -0.49
N ARG A 64 4.71 -24.58 -0.11
CA ARG A 64 5.08 -24.35 1.29
C ARG A 64 4.76 -22.95 1.77
N CYS A 65 4.63 -22.02 0.83
CA CYS A 65 4.29 -20.65 1.11
C CYS A 65 2.82 -20.55 1.54
N LYS A 66 2.56 -19.86 2.64
CA LYS A 66 1.19 -19.55 3.06
C LYS A 66 0.65 -18.42 2.20
N VAL A 67 -0.48 -18.65 1.55
CA VAL A 67 -1.13 -17.66 0.68
C VAL A 67 -2.33 -17.07 1.42
N TYR A 68 -2.31 -15.75 1.60
CA TYR A 68 -3.44 -14.97 2.07
C TYR A 68 -4.11 -14.29 0.88
N VAL A 69 -5.42 -14.11 0.94
CA VAL A 69 -6.18 -13.41 -0.08
C VAL A 69 -6.83 -12.18 0.54
N GLY A 70 -6.28 -11.05 0.22
CA GLY A 70 -6.74 -9.74 0.65
C GLY A 70 -7.20 -8.90 -0.54
N ALA A 71 -7.19 -7.59 -0.34
CA ALA A 71 -7.41 -6.61 -1.39
C ALA A 71 -6.69 -5.30 -1.08
N GLU A 72 -6.25 -4.62 -2.13
CA GLU A 72 -5.92 -3.21 -2.08
C GLU A 72 -7.17 -2.40 -2.41
N VAL A 73 -7.78 -1.84 -1.36
CA VAL A 73 -9.04 -1.10 -1.47
C VAL A 73 -8.73 0.38 -1.60
N ASP A 74 -9.23 0.99 -2.67
CA ASP A 74 -9.02 2.43 -2.90
C ASP A 74 -10.02 3.27 -2.09
N VAL A 75 -9.66 4.52 -1.90
CA VAL A 75 -10.61 5.50 -1.38
C VAL A 75 -11.64 5.85 -2.44
N ASP A 76 -12.84 6.18 -2.01
CA ASP A 76 -13.89 6.71 -2.88
C ASP A 76 -13.47 8.11 -3.38
N SER A 77 -13.13 8.19 -4.67
CA SER A 77 -12.64 9.42 -5.29
C SER A 77 -13.67 10.55 -5.39
N ASP A 78 -14.95 10.26 -5.18
CA ASP A 78 -16.01 11.26 -5.16
C ASP A 78 -16.09 12.02 -3.81
N HIS A 79 -15.32 11.55 -2.81
CA HIS A 79 -15.32 12.07 -1.45
C HIS A 79 -13.89 12.40 -0.96
N THR A 80 -13.80 13.38 -0.07
CA THR A 80 -12.50 13.85 0.47
C THR A 80 -12.26 13.41 1.92
N ASP A 81 -13.12 12.56 2.46
CA ASP A 81 -13.08 12.11 3.85
C ASP A 81 -12.35 10.78 4.07
N GLY A 82 -11.73 10.24 3.03
CA GLY A 82 -10.93 9.02 3.11
C GLY A 82 -11.75 7.74 3.26
N ARG A 83 -13.07 7.78 2.99
CA ARG A 83 -13.87 6.55 2.97
C ARG A 83 -13.43 5.63 1.84
N LEU A 84 -13.58 4.34 2.04
CA LEU A 84 -13.28 3.34 1.02
C LEU A 84 -14.42 3.27 -0.01
N VAL A 85 -14.09 2.83 -1.24
CA VAL A 85 -15.08 2.58 -2.31
C VAL A 85 -16.10 1.50 -1.94
N THR A 86 -15.81 0.69 -0.93
CA THR A 86 -16.70 -0.35 -0.43
C THR A 86 -16.48 -0.62 1.04
N ASP A 87 -17.56 -0.97 1.74
CA ASP A 87 -17.53 -1.46 3.12
C ASP A 87 -17.57 -3.00 3.22
N ALA A 88 -17.70 -3.68 2.08
CA ALA A 88 -17.74 -5.15 1.99
C ALA A 88 -16.33 -5.73 2.07
N LEU A 89 -15.76 -5.76 3.27
CA LEU A 89 -14.39 -6.22 3.56
C LEU A 89 -14.35 -7.58 4.26
N GLU A 90 -15.51 -8.16 4.52
CA GLU A 90 -15.65 -9.44 5.21
C GLU A 90 -14.99 -10.57 4.41
N GLY A 91 -14.29 -11.45 5.10
CA GLY A 91 -13.59 -12.58 4.49
C GLY A 91 -12.26 -12.25 3.82
N LEU A 92 -11.84 -10.99 3.79
CA LEU A 92 -10.49 -10.64 3.34
C LEU A 92 -9.47 -10.95 4.46
N ASP A 93 -8.42 -11.70 4.11
CA ASP A 93 -7.34 -12.00 5.07
C ASP A 93 -6.50 -10.77 5.36
N HIS A 94 -6.32 -9.89 4.36
CA HIS A 94 -5.55 -8.66 4.46
C HIS A 94 -6.25 -7.51 3.72
N VAL A 95 -6.63 -6.48 4.45
CA VAL A 95 -7.16 -5.23 3.89
C VAL A 95 -6.03 -4.22 3.88
N ILE A 96 -5.43 -3.99 2.73
CA ILE A 96 -4.55 -2.85 2.53
C ILE A 96 -5.35 -1.73 1.85
N ALA A 97 -5.06 -0.50 2.17
CA ALA A 97 -5.78 0.62 1.61
C ALA A 97 -4.83 1.77 1.29
N GLY A 98 -5.04 2.34 0.14
CA GLY A 98 -4.31 3.48 -0.36
C GLY A 98 -5.20 4.35 -1.20
N PHE A 99 -4.65 5.36 -1.81
CA PHE A 99 -5.36 6.12 -2.82
C PHE A 99 -4.45 6.50 -3.99
N HIS A 100 -4.96 6.22 -5.17
CA HIS A 100 -4.25 6.37 -6.42
C HIS A 100 -4.63 7.64 -7.17
N TYR A 101 -5.72 8.28 -6.76
CA TYR A 101 -6.30 9.45 -7.38
C TYR A 101 -6.48 10.57 -6.36
N VAL A 102 -6.42 11.81 -6.82
CA VAL A 102 -6.78 12.96 -5.98
C VAL A 102 -8.31 13.03 -5.91
N PRO A 103 -8.92 12.89 -4.74
CA PRO A 103 -10.37 12.93 -4.59
C PRO A 103 -10.97 14.20 -5.22
N THR A 104 -12.12 14.05 -5.88
CA THR A 104 -12.87 15.09 -6.62
C THR A 104 -12.17 15.66 -7.86
N VAL A 105 -10.90 15.33 -8.10
CA VAL A 105 -10.13 15.80 -9.26
C VAL A 105 -9.92 14.67 -10.28
N GLY A 106 -10.00 13.42 -9.82
CA GLY A 106 -9.76 12.24 -10.65
C GLY A 106 -8.27 11.92 -10.78
N ASN A 107 -7.86 11.47 -11.96
CA ASN A 107 -6.47 11.14 -12.21
C ASN A 107 -5.55 12.30 -11.82
N TYR A 108 -4.46 11.95 -11.14
CA TYR A 108 -3.44 12.90 -10.76
C TYR A 108 -3.01 13.73 -12.00
N PRO A 109 -2.75 15.05 -11.87
CA PRO A 109 -2.44 15.91 -13.00
C PRO A 109 -1.28 15.35 -13.81
N ARG A 110 -1.57 14.97 -15.03
CA ARG A 110 -0.60 14.47 -16.01
C ARG A 110 -0.34 15.53 -17.06
N GLY A 111 0.50 16.48 -16.72
CA GLY A 111 0.97 17.46 -17.67
C GLY A 111 0.25 18.82 -17.64
N PRO A 112 0.73 19.78 -18.41
CA PRO A 112 0.33 21.20 -18.32
C PRO A 112 -1.08 21.51 -18.82
N GLN A 113 -1.84 20.53 -19.30
CA GLN A 113 -3.19 20.70 -19.85
C GLN A 113 -4.29 20.24 -18.90
N ASP A 114 -3.94 19.46 -17.87
CA ASP A 114 -4.90 19.03 -16.88
C ASP A 114 -4.97 20.08 -15.77
N ASN A 115 -6.14 20.25 -15.14
CA ASN A 115 -6.35 21.21 -14.06
C ASN A 115 -5.37 20.93 -12.91
N VAL A 116 -4.19 21.53 -12.97
CA VAL A 116 -3.16 21.38 -11.94
C VAL A 116 -3.66 22.11 -10.70
N LEU A 117 -3.87 21.36 -9.63
CA LEU A 117 -4.15 21.94 -8.32
C LEU A 117 -2.96 22.80 -7.89
N ALA A 118 -3.23 23.93 -7.26
CA ALA A 118 -2.21 24.62 -6.49
C ALA A 118 -1.71 23.71 -5.35
N ALA A 119 -0.45 23.82 -4.98
CA ALA A 119 0.17 22.97 -3.93
C ALA A 119 -0.67 22.95 -2.63
N GLU A 120 -1.16 24.09 -2.19
CA GLU A 120 -2.00 24.20 -1.00
C GLU A 120 -3.30 23.39 -1.12
N ALA A 121 -4.03 23.54 -2.24
CA ALA A 121 -5.27 22.79 -2.47
C ALA A 121 -5.03 21.28 -2.57
N PHE A 122 -3.92 20.87 -3.18
CA PHE A 122 -3.51 19.46 -3.20
C PHE A 122 -3.25 18.94 -1.80
N MET A 123 -2.47 19.68 -1.00
CA MET A 123 -2.11 19.30 0.35
C MET A 123 -3.34 19.19 1.26
N ASP A 124 -4.31 20.07 1.13
CA ASP A 124 -5.56 20.03 1.89
C ASP A 124 -6.37 18.77 1.57
N LEU A 125 -6.53 18.45 0.29
CA LEU A 125 -7.24 17.24 -0.16
C LEU A 125 -6.49 15.97 0.28
N TRP A 126 -5.18 15.95 0.05
CA TRP A 126 -4.34 14.81 0.43
C TRP A 126 -4.36 14.56 1.95
N GLN A 127 -4.20 15.63 2.76
CA GLN A 127 -4.27 15.53 4.21
C GLN A 127 -5.63 15.03 4.68
N SER A 128 -6.72 15.64 4.19
CA SER A 128 -8.09 15.26 4.58
C SER A 128 -8.35 13.78 4.29
N THR A 129 -8.00 13.34 3.08
CA THR A 129 -8.17 11.95 2.64
C THR A 129 -7.32 10.98 3.46
N LEU A 130 -6.02 11.29 3.66
CA LEU A 130 -5.13 10.42 4.43
C LEU A 130 -5.58 10.24 5.87
N LEU A 131 -5.93 11.35 6.55
CA LEU A 131 -6.35 11.31 7.95
C LEU A 131 -7.70 10.57 8.10
N GLY A 132 -8.61 10.75 7.16
CA GLY A 132 -9.86 10.00 7.11
C GLY A 132 -9.61 8.51 6.89
N LEU A 133 -8.76 8.15 5.94
CA LEU A 133 -8.42 6.77 5.63
C LEU A 133 -7.85 6.04 6.85
N VAL A 134 -6.84 6.59 7.51
CA VAL A 134 -6.22 5.95 8.69
C VAL A 134 -7.08 6.04 9.95
N SER A 135 -8.23 6.71 9.88
CA SER A 135 -9.25 6.69 10.93
C SER A 135 -10.19 5.48 10.84
N ASN A 136 -10.14 4.72 9.74
CA ASN A 136 -10.99 3.55 9.53
C ASN A 136 -10.37 2.29 10.16
N PRO A 137 -10.91 1.74 11.26
CA PRO A 137 -10.34 0.60 11.97
C PRO A 137 -10.47 -0.73 11.20
N LYS A 138 -11.17 -0.77 10.06
CA LYS A 138 -11.27 -1.96 9.20
C LYS A 138 -10.03 -2.19 8.36
N ILE A 139 -9.15 -1.17 8.21
CA ILE A 139 -7.92 -1.26 7.45
C ILE A 139 -6.84 -1.93 8.29
N HIS A 140 -6.11 -2.87 7.71
CA HIS A 140 -4.98 -3.53 8.36
C HIS A 140 -3.66 -2.80 8.09
N THR A 141 -3.49 -2.30 6.86
CA THR A 141 -2.24 -1.65 6.42
C THR A 141 -2.53 -0.47 5.50
N LEU A 142 -1.87 0.66 5.76
CA LEU A 142 -1.80 1.77 4.82
C LEU A 142 -0.81 1.42 3.72
N ALA A 143 -1.31 1.27 2.49
CA ALA A 143 -0.50 0.97 1.31
C ALA A 143 0.35 2.18 0.91
N HIS A 144 1.57 1.92 0.44
CA HIS A 144 2.50 2.90 -0.15
C HIS A 144 2.33 4.34 0.38
N PRO A 145 2.57 4.60 1.69
CA PRO A 145 2.40 5.92 2.29
C PRO A 145 3.07 7.00 1.45
N GLY A 146 2.29 7.99 0.99
CA GLY A 146 2.84 9.11 0.22
C GLY A 146 2.96 8.89 -1.29
N ARG A 147 2.43 7.81 -1.87
CA ARG A 147 2.48 7.56 -3.33
C ARG A 147 2.07 8.77 -4.16
N LEU A 148 0.98 9.47 -3.80
CA LEU A 148 0.54 10.66 -4.51
C LEU A 148 1.50 11.84 -4.36
N LEU A 149 2.17 11.98 -3.23
CA LEU A 149 3.21 13.00 -3.06
C LEU A 149 4.40 12.76 -3.99
N ALA A 150 4.83 11.49 -4.14
CA ALA A 150 5.89 11.14 -5.08
C ALA A 150 5.53 11.50 -6.53
N ALA A 151 4.24 11.40 -6.88
CA ALA A 151 3.73 11.84 -8.17
C ALA A 151 3.52 13.37 -8.25
N ALA A 152 3.40 14.06 -7.10
CA ALA A 152 3.16 15.50 -6.98
C ALA A 152 4.46 16.35 -6.96
N VAL A 153 5.58 15.76 -7.28
CA VAL A 153 6.89 16.42 -7.21
C VAL A 153 6.99 17.74 -7.99
N ASP A 154 6.15 17.89 -9.02
CA ASP A 154 6.07 19.12 -9.83
C ASP A 154 5.19 20.22 -9.19
N LEU A 155 4.51 19.94 -8.08
CA LEU A 155 3.67 20.89 -7.36
C LEU A 155 4.48 21.52 -6.23
N ASP A 156 5.47 22.13 -6.29
CA ASP A 156 6.21 22.90 -5.25
C ASP A 156 5.79 22.61 -3.77
N VAL A 157 5.54 21.31 -3.49
CA VAL A 157 5.18 20.81 -2.15
C VAL A 157 6.45 20.61 -1.34
N HIS A 158 6.52 21.22 -0.18
CA HIS A 158 7.66 21.02 0.70
C HIS A 158 7.54 19.72 1.49
N PHE A 159 8.60 18.93 1.53
CA PHE A 159 8.63 17.63 2.21
C PHE A 159 8.28 17.76 3.72
N ASP A 160 8.73 18.83 4.38
CA ASP A 160 8.48 19.03 5.80
C ASP A 160 7.00 19.33 6.11
N ASP A 161 6.27 19.97 5.19
CA ASP A 161 4.82 20.15 5.32
C ASP A 161 4.10 18.79 5.22
N ALA A 162 4.50 17.97 4.26
CA ALA A 162 3.99 16.61 4.14
C ALA A 162 4.34 15.75 5.37
N LEU A 163 5.54 15.92 5.94
CA LEU A 163 5.95 15.19 7.13
C LEU A 163 5.06 15.49 8.33
N GLY A 164 4.67 16.76 8.54
CA GLY A 164 3.71 17.13 9.59
C GLY A 164 2.32 16.48 9.43
N VAL A 165 1.92 16.16 8.21
CA VAL A 165 0.70 15.38 7.97
C VAL A 165 0.91 13.90 8.32
N PHE A 166 2.07 13.33 7.97
CA PHE A 166 2.41 11.96 8.35
C PHE A 166 2.50 11.78 9.87
N GLU A 167 2.98 12.76 10.64
CA GLU A 167 2.96 12.72 12.09
C GLU A 167 1.53 12.52 12.64
N LYS A 168 0.57 13.29 12.12
CA LYS A 168 -0.84 13.15 12.50
C LYS A 168 -1.42 11.80 12.07
N ALA A 169 -1.12 11.37 10.85
CA ALA A 169 -1.55 10.08 10.32
C ALA A 169 -0.98 8.91 11.12
N ALA A 170 0.30 8.98 11.52
CA ALA A 170 0.95 7.96 12.33
C ALA A 170 0.29 7.81 13.71
N ALA A 171 -0.03 8.94 14.37
CA ALA A 171 -0.73 8.91 15.65
C ALA A 171 -2.12 8.25 15.55
N LEU A 172 -2.86 8.51 14.47
CA LEU A 172 -4.16 7.88 14.20
C LEU A 172 -3.99 6.40 13.86
N SER A 173 -2.99 6.06 13.04
CA SER A 173 -2.70 4.67 12.67
C SER A 173 -2.33 3.83 13.88
N ALA A 174 -1.48 4.34 14.77
CA ALA A 174 -1.13 3.66 16.01
C ALA A 174 -2.36 3.42 16.91
N LYS A 175 -3.25 4.42 17.02
CA LYS A 175 -4.50 4.29 17.78
C LYS A 175 -5.43 3.21 17.23
N ASN A 176 -5.48 3.06 15.90
CA ASN A 176 -6.38 2.15 15.20
C ASN A 176 -5.71 0.81 14.84
N ASP A 177 -4.47 0.57 15.29
CA ASP A 177 -3.66 -0.61 14.98
C ASP A 177 -3.50 -0.86 13.47
N ILE A 178 -3.28 0.22 12.71
CA ILE A 178 -3.02 0.19 11.27
C ILE A 178 -1.52 0.19 11.05
N ALA A 179 -1.00 -0.83 10.38
CA ALA A 179 0.40 -0.89 9.97
C ALA A 179 0.67 0.02 8.75
N TRP A 180 1.93 0.38 8.52
CA TRP A 180 2.35 1.07 7.31
C TRP A 180 3.24 0.17 6.46
N GLU A 181 3.01 0.24 5.17
CA GLU A 181 3.77 -0.54 4.21
C GLU A 181 5.09 0.14 3.84
N LEU A 182 6.18 -0.61 3.94
CA LEU A 182 7.42 -0.36 3.21
C LEU A 182 7.23 -0.90 1.79
N ASN A 183 6.86 -0.04 0.86
CA ASN A 183 6.51 -0.40 -0.50
C ASN A 183 7.72 -0.28 -1.42
N GLU A 184 8.10 -1.38 -2.07
CA GLU A 184 9.26 -1.42 -2.96
C GLU A 184 9.02 -0.61 -4.24
N LEU A 185 7.82 -0.71 -4.84
CA LEU A 185 7.49 -0.03 -6.10
C LEU A 185 7.55 1.49 -5.97
N THR A 186 7.26 2.04 -4.79
CA THR A 186 7.39 3.48 -4.53
C THR A 186 8.81 3.98 -4.80
N GLY A 187 9.82 3.18 -4.48
CA GLY A 187 11.23 3.53 -4.68
C GLY A 187 11.60 3.85 -6.12
N TYR A 188 10.97 3.16 -7.06
CA TYR A 188 11.20 3.39 -8.50
C TYR A 188 10.55 4.69 -9.02
N ARG A 189 9.68 5.31 -8.24
CA ARG A 189 8.99 6.57 -8.57
C ARG A 189 9.64 7.79 -7.94
N LEU A 190 10.50 7.58 -6.96
CA LEU A 190 11.18 8.64 -6.23
C LEU A 190 12.50 9.00 -6.90
N SER A 191 12.85 10.28 -6.88
CA SER A 191 14.14 10.78 -7.35
C SER A 191 14.63 11.96 -6.52
N GLY A 192 15.94 12.20 -6.57
CA GLY A 192 16.58 13.36 -5.97
C GLY A 192 16.26 13.53 -4.49
N TYR A 193 15.94 14.76 -4.09
CA TYR A 193 15.70 15.14 -2.70
C TYR A 193 14.62 14.29 -2.02
N TRP A 194 13.50 13.97 -2.69
CA TRP A 194 12.44 13.16 -2.13
C TRP A 194 12.90 11.75 -1.78
N GLN A 195 13.68 11.11 -2.64
CA GLN A 195 14.24 9.79 -2.36
C GLN A 195 15.17 9.80 -1.14
N GLU A 196 15.97 10.85 -0.98
CA GLU A 196 16.88 11.01 0.15
C GLU A 196 16.16 11.20 1.48
N GLN A 197 14.98 11.82 1.48
CA GLN A 197 14.21 12.15 2.68
C GLN A 197 13.15 11.10 3.03
N TRP A 198 12.81 10.18 2.12
CA TRP A 198 11.64 9.32 2.24
C TRP A 198 11.62 8.44 3.50
N TRP A 199 12.77 8.02 3.98
CA TRP A 199 12.91 7.27 5.23
C TRP A 199 12.29 7.97 6.45
N ARG A 200 12.22 9.31 6.45
CA ARG A 200 11.67 10.10 7.56
C ARG A 200 10.19 9.82 7.80
N ILE A 201 9.46 9.47 6.75
CA ILE A 201 8.04 9.06 6.85
C ILE A 201 7.92 7.85 7.76
N TYR A 202 8.78 6.86 7.57
CA TYR A 202 8.77 5.64 8.38
C TYR A 202 9.36 5.84 9.76
N ALA A 203 10.30 6.77 9.92
CA ALA A 203 10.81 7.15 11.23
C ALA A 203 9.69 7.72 12.11
N VAL A 204 8.89 8.64 11.55
CA VAL A 204 7.70 9.20 12.23
C VAL A 204 6.68 8.10 12.59
N ALA A 205 6.45 7.17 11.69
CA ALA A 205 5.55 6.04 11.96
C ALA A 205 6.05 5.20 13.16
N LEU A 206 7.33 4.88 13.19
CA LEU A 206 7.95 4.11 14.29
C LEU A 206 7.90 4.86 15.61
N GLU A 207 8.18 6.17 15.61
CA GLU A 207 8.11 7.03 16.81
C GLU A 207 6.70 7.05 17.40
N ALA A 208 5.67 7.01 16.56
CA ALA A 208 4.28 6.91 16.98
C ALA A 208 3.87 5.48 17.42
N GLY A 209 4.73 4.47 17.25
CA GLY A 209 4.43 3.07 17.57
C GLY A 209 3.71 2.29 16.45
N VAL A 210 3.69 2.82 15.23
CA VAL A 210 3.12 2.14 14.07
C VAL A 210 4.00 0.95 13.67
N LYS A 211 3.38 -0.19 13.40
CA LYS A 211 4.07 -1.36 12.85
C LYS A 211 4.40 -1.13 11.38
N LEU A 212 5.57 -1.58 10.94
CA LEU A 212 5.94 -1.58 9.53
C LEU A 212 5.89 -2.99 8.95
N VAL A 213 5.35 -3.13 7.75
CA VAL A 213 5.31 -4.38 6.97
C VAL A 213 5.92 -4.16 5.59
N TYR A 214 6.28 -5.23 4.93
CA TYR A 214 6.85 -5.19 3.59
C TYR A 214 5.80 -5.59 2.54
N GLY A 215 5.79 -4.86 1.42
CA GLY A 215 5.07 -5.18 0.20
C GLY A 215 5.89 -4.80 -1.04
N SER A 216 5.96 -5.71 -2.01
CA SER A 216 6.64 -5.43 -3.27
C SER A 216 5.80 -4.57 -4.21
N ASP A 217 4.48 -4.68 -4.11
CA ASP A 217 3.52 -4.13 -5.08
C ASP A 217 3.79 -4.69 -6.49
N ALA A 218 4.07 -6.02 -6.52
CA ALA A 218 4.53 -6.70 -7.72
C ALA A 218 3.43 -6.85 -8.75
N HIS A 219 3.74 -6.43 -9.99
CA HIS A 219 2.91 -6.58 -11.18
C HIS A 219 3.59 -7.47 -12.23
N VAL A 220 4.77 -7.97 -11.94
CA VAL A 220 5.52 -8.97 -12.72
C VAL A 220 6.22 -9.94 -11.77
N PRO A 221 6.42 -11.22 -12.14
CA PRO A 221 7.00 -12.22 -11.23
C PRO A 221 8.38 -11.84 -10.70
N GLU A 222 9.18 -11.16 -11.50
CA GLU A 222 10.54 -10.75 -11.16
C GLU A 222 10.60 -9.69 -10.06
N SER A 223 9.51 -8.95 -9.85
CA SER A 223 9.41 -7.92 -8.80
C SER A 223 9.01 -8.49 -7.44
N MET A 224 8.48 -9.71 -7.40
CA MET A 224 8.10 -10.35 -6.14
C MET A 224 9.31 -10.53 -5.22
N GLY A 225 9.15 -10.16 -3.96
CA GLY A 225 10.19 -10.32 -2.95
C GLY A 225 11.44 -9.44 -3.16
N GLN A 226 11.44 -8.53 -4.14
CA GLN A 226 12.50 -7.52 -4.26
C GLN A 226 12.37 -6.50 -3.13
N HIS A 227 13.49 -6.12 -2.52
CA HIS A 227 13.51 -5.18 -1.40
C HIS A 227 14.72 -4.23 -1.43
N ILE A 228 15.12 -3.81 -2.64
CA ILE A 228 16.28 -2.94 -2.88
C ILE A 228 16.05 -1.56 -2.23
N PHE A 229 14.91 -0.94 -2.53
CA PHE A 229 14.54 0.35 -1.95
C PHE A 229 14.24 0.22 -0.45
N VAL A 230 13.51 -0.82 -0.09
CA VAL A 230 13.17 -1.09 1.31
C VAL A 230 14.41 -1.27 2.18
N ASP A 231 15.46 -1.92 1.67
CA ASP A 231 16.72 -2.06 2.41
C ASP A 231 17.43 -0.71 2.59
N ILE A 232 17.43 0.17 1.57
CA ILE A 232 17.96 1.55 1.68
C ILE A 232 17.23 2.33 2.78
N ILE A 233 15.91 2.20 2.87
CA ILE A 233 15.12 2.83 3.93
C ILE A 233 15.51 2.25 5.29
N ARG A 234 15.57 0.93 5.41
CA ARG A 234 15.84 0.23 6.66
C ARG A 234 17.23 0.51 7.23
N GLU A 235 18.23 0.76 6.38
CA GLU A 235 19.57 1.18 6.81
C GLU A 235 19.58 2.53 7.55
N LYS A 236 18.62 3.40 7.24
CA LYS A 236 18.47 4.72 7.86
C LYS A 236 17.57 4.71 9.11
N LEU A 237 16.78 3.66 9.28
CA LEU A 237 15.91 3.52 10.44
C LEU A 237 16.70 2.93 11.63
N PRO A 238 16.34 3.27 12.88
CA PRO A 238 16.85 2.57 14.04
C PRO A 238 16.55 1.08 13.90
N THR A 239 17.42 0.23 14.48
CA THR A 239 17.27 -1.23 14.40
C THR A 239 15.84 -1.62 14.72
N HIS A 240 15.10 -1.99 13.71
CA HIS A 240 13.67 -2.24 13.80
C HIS A 240 13.31 -3.52 13.06
N ARG A 241 12.50 -4.34 13.72
CA ARG A 241 11.94 -5.55 13.13
C ARG A 241 10.65 -5.19 12.41
N LEU A 242 10.53 -5.61 11.16
CA LEU A 242 9.23 -5.59 10.47
C LEU A 242 8.24 -6.50 11.21
N ALA A 243 6.99 -6.09 11.27
CA ALA A 243 5.93 -6.91 11.82
C ALA A 243 5.72 -8.16 10.95
N ARG A 244 5.34 -9.26 11.57
CA ARG A 244 4.98 -10.47 10.85
C ARG A 244 3.57 -10.35 10.30
N PRO A 245 3.22 -11.10 9.24
CA PRO A 245 1.86 -11.11 8.71
C PRO A 245 0.79 -11.28 9.79
N GLU A 246 1.01 -12.22 10.72
CA GLU A 246 0.05 -12.55 11.79
C GLU A 246 -0.12 -11.43 12.84
N GLU A 247 0.79 -10.46 12.87
CA GLU A 247 0.74 -9.32 13.81
C GLU A 247 -0.08 -8.15 13.26
N VAL A 248 -0.43 -8.16 11.97
CA VAL A 248 -1.16 -7.08 11.29
C VAL A 248 -2.46 -7.55 10.64
N MET A 249 -2.53 -8.80 10.21
CA MET A 249 -3.74 -9.37 9.66
C MET A 249 -4.68 -9.75 10.80
N ARG A 250 -5.91 -9.25 10.74
CA ARG A 250 -6.96 -9.66 11.66
C ARG A 250 -7.65 -10.87 11.06
N LEU A 251 -7.00 -12.04 11.18
CA LEU A 251 -7.60 -13.29 10.73
C LEU A 251 -8.97 -13.43 11.40
N GLN A 252 -10.02 -13.50 10.61
CA GLN A 252 -11.34 -13.83 11.13
C GLN A 252 -11.28 -15.30 11.59
N GLU A 253 -11.52 -15.53 12.89
CA GLU A 253 -11.68 -16.86 13.47
C GLU A 253 -12.95 -17.56 12.96
#